data_c3aee1c10440addc543ddb77fbe9da72
#
_entry.id   c3aee1c10440addc543ddb77fbe9da72
#
_cell.length_a   1.000
_cell.length_b   1.000
_cell.length_c   1.000
_cell.angle_alpha   90.00
_cell.angle_beta   90.00
_cell.angle_gamma   90.00
#
_symmetry.space_group_name_H-M   'P 1'
#
loop_
_entity.id
_entity.type
_entity.pdbx_description
1 polymer ?
#
loop_
_entity_poly.entity_id
_entity_poly.type
_entity_poly.pdbx_seq_one_letter_code
_entity_poly.pdbx_strand_id
1 'polypeptide(L)'
;MFGSQPTFERESFEVRRRDQREVEHFRYEFNIPVTTIEEAELAERWISERNLSTWDVSSAKGLIDWGDYRNISLKDGALGRGTINAFRSFLAICILGMLGMLAIMSSAYVMVSFKHDPDAPWIYLAKDHVKLSMLGAEQMVLNDCRNPESLNKFSSNDMPEKRLDVVCSFLIDQTYARYVQEKLAEQRILCAMFLLWFGAGAYSLLWRLFRIRAALRIQQRLQRA
;
A
#
# COMPACT_ATOMS: atom_id res chain seq x y z
N MET A 1 -8.04 -67.33 -21.06
CA MET A 1 -8.92 -66.36 -21.74
C MET A 1 -8.99 -65.11 -20.88
N PHE A 2 -8.19 -64.13 -21.15
CA PHE A 2 -8.31 -62.83 -20.50
C PHE A 2 -9.02 -61.91 -21.49
N GLY A 3 -10.26 -61.58 -21.16
CA GLY A 3 -11.08 -60.69 -21.95
C GLY A 3 -10.47 -59.28 -22.01
N SER A 4 -10.22 -58.79 -23.21
CA SER A 4 -9.92 -57.40 -23.49
C SER A 4 -11.11 -56.55 -23.08
N GLN A 5 -11.04 -55.89 -21.94
CA GLN A 5 -12.00 -54.86 -21.60
C GLN A 5 -11.83 -53.64 -22.51
N PRO A 6 -12.91 -52.98 -22.87
CA PRO A 6 -13.01 -52.17 -24.05
C PRO A 6 -12.24 -50.84 -23.86
N THR A 7 -11.42 -50.54 -24.84
CA THR A 7 -10.77 -49.22 -25.10
C THR A 7 -11.75 -48.04 -24.99
N PHE A 8 -13.03 -48.28 -25.20
CA PHE A 8 -14.13 -47.31 -25.18
C PHE A 8 -14.39 -46.68 -23.80
N GLU A 9 -14.27 -47.42 -22.69
CA GLU A 9 -14.44 -46.85 -21.33
C GLU A 9 -13.26 -45.95 -20.94
N ARG A 10 -12.08 -46.28 -21.39
CA ARG A 10 -10.87 -45.50 -21.10
C ARG A 10 -10.86 -44.16 -21.83
N GLU A 11 -11.25 -44.15 -23.10
CA GLU A 11 -11.41 -42.92 -23.89
C GLU A 11 -12.49 -42.01 -23.29
N SER A 12 -13.65 -42.54 -22.93
CA SER A 12 -14.74 -41.76 -22.33
C SER A 12 -14.33 -41.13 -20.98
N PHE A 13 -13.48 -41.80 -20.21
CA PHE A 13 -13.00 -41.32 -18.94
C PHE A 13 -11.94 -40.23 -19.11
N GLU A 14 -11.07 -40.33 -20.09
CA GLU A 14 -10.06 -39.32 -20.41
C GLU A 14 -10.70 -38.04 -20.99
N VAL A 15 -11.71 -38.17 -21.84
CA VAL A 15 -12.48 -37.05 -22.38
C VAL A 15 -13.17 -36.30 -21.23
N ARG A 16 -13.91 -37.01 -20.36
CA ARG A 16 -14.57 -36.37 -19.20
C ARG A 16 -13.60 -35.65 -18.26
N ARG A 17 -12.39 -36.20 -18.05
CA ARG A 17 -11.33 -35.54 -17.25
C ARG A 17 -10.80 -34.28 -17.91
N ARG A 18 -10.74 -34.27 -19.22
CA ARG A 18 -10.30 -33.11 -19.99
C ARG A 18 -11.31 -31.98 -19.90
N ASP A 19 -12.58 -32.34 -20.20
CA ASP A 19 -13.70 -31.40 -20.14
C ASP A 19 -13.85 -30.77 -18.75
N GLN A 20 -13.74 -31.59 -17.70
CA GLN A 20 -13.79 -31.09 -16.33
C GLN A 20 -12.66 -30.11 -16.01
N ARG A 21 -11.43 -30.36 -16.49
CA ARG A 21 -10.31 -29.45 -16.30
C ARG A 21 -10.50 -28.14 -17.06
N GLU A 22 -11.06 -28.19 -18.25
CA GLU A 22 -11.34 -26.98 -19.05
C GLU A 22 -12.42 -26.12 -18.38
N VAL A 23 -13.49 -26.73 -17.87
CA VAL A 23 -14.52 -26.02 -17.10
C VAL A 23 -13.97 -25.41 -15.82
N GLU A 24 -13.13 -26.14 -15.06
CA GLU A 24 -12.50 -25.61 -13.85
C GLU A 24 -11.55 -24.46 -14.16
N HIS A 25 -10.76 -24.56 -15.24
CA HIS A 25 -9.88 -23.50 -15.70
C HIS A 25 -10.68 -22.25 -16.07
N PHE A 26 -11.75 -22.40 -16.83
CA PHE A 26 -12.63 -21.31 -17.24
C PHE A 26 -13.27 -20.62 -16.01
N ARG A 27 -13.79 -21.42 -15.07
CA ARG A 27 -14.31 -20.89 -13.79
C ARG A 27 -13.27 -20.10 -13.01
N TYR A 28 -12.05 -20.63 -12.94
CA TYR A 28 -10.97 -19.97 -12.21
C TYR A 28 -10.57 -18.65 -12.89
N GLU A 29 -10.45 -18.65 -14.22
CA GLU A 29 -10.01 -17.51 -14.98
C GLU A 29 -11.05 -16.38 -14.99
N PHE A 30 -12.29 -16.69 -15.30
CA PHE A 30 -13.35 -15.70 -15.49
C PHE A 30 -14.28 -15.53 -14.29
N ASN A 31 -14.22 -16.44 -13.33
CA ASN A 31 -15.15 -16.50 -12.18
C ASN A 31 -16.63 -16.55 -12.62
N ILE A 32 -16.90 -17.21 -13.75
CA ILE A 32 -18.23 -17.49 -14.27
C ILE A 32 -18.67 -18.86 -13.75
N PRO A 33 -19.86 -19.01 -13.17
CA PRO A 33 -20.34 -20.25 -12.57
C PRO A 33 -20.84 -21.26 -13.64
N VAL A 34 -19.95 -21.67 -14.54
CA VAL A 34 -20.24 -22.71 -15.52
C VAL A 34 -20.05 -24.10 -14.90
N THR A 35 -20.88 -25.07 -15.30
CA THR A 35 -20.83 -26.44 -14.80
C THR A 35 -20.51 -27.45 -15.91
N THR A 36 -20.74 -27.10 -17.15
CA THR A 36 -20.47 -27.91 -18.32
C THR A 36 -19.62 -27.16 -19.34
N ILE A 37 -19.05 -27.91 -20.30
CA ILE A 37 -18.26 -27.33 -21.38
C ILE A 37 -19.15 -26.50 -22.32
N GLU A 38 -20.38 -26.95 -22.56
CA GLU A 38 -21.33 -26.23 -23.38
C GLU A 38 -21.69 -24.87 -22.77
N GLU A 39 -21.78 -24.76 -21.44
CA GLU A 39 -22.01 -23.51 -20.73
C GLU A 39 -20.76 -22.59 -20.86
N ALA A 40 -19.57 -23.15 -20.80
CA ALA A 40 -18.33 -22.38 -21.00
C ALA A 40 -18.25 -21.82 -22.41
N GLU A 41 -18.54 -22.61 -23.44
CA GLU A 41 -18.59 -22.18 -24.84
C GLU A 41 -19.67 -21.11 -25.09
N LEU A 42 -20.84 -21.24 -24.45
CA LEU A 42 -21.90 -20.24 -24.51
C LEU A 42 -21.44 -18.90 -23.88
N ALA A 43 -20.76 -18.97 -22.74
CA ALA A 43 -20.22 -17.78 -22.08
C ALA A 43 -19.13 -17.12 -22.94
N GLU A 44 -18.23 -17.89 -23.54
CA GLU A 44 -17.20 -17.37 -24.44
C GLU A 44 -17.79 -16.72 -25.69
N ARG A 45 -18.76 -17.36 -26.31
CA ARG A 45 -19.51 -16.81 -27.44
C ARG A 45 -20.19 -15.50 -27.05
N TRP A 46 -20.86 -15.48 -25.90
CA TRP A 46 -21.51 -14.28 -25.37
C TRP A 46 -20.52 -13.11 -25.16
N ILE A 47 -19.31 -13.40 -24.64
CA ILE A 47 -18.21 -12.43 -24.47
C ILE A 47 -17.77 -11.90 -25.84
N SER A 48 -17.59 -12.79 -26.81
CA SER A 48 -17.13 -12.46 -28.16
C SER A 48 -18.16 -11.63 -28.95
N GLU A 49 -19.43 -12.03 -28.94
CA GLU A 49 -20.53 -11.34 -29.64
C GLU A 49 -20.69 -9.88 -29.17
N ARG A 50 -20.36 -9.59 -27.91
CA ARG A 50 -20.42 -8.24 -27.32
C ARG A 50 -19.09 -7.49 -27.38
N ASN A 51 -18.11 -8.04 -28.08
CA ASN A 51 -16.75 -7.48 -28.17
C ASN A 51 -16.16 -7.13 -26.79
N LEU A 52 -16.46 -7.93 -25.77
CA LEU A 52 -15.90 -7.75 -24.45
C LEU A 52 -14.46 -8.26 -24.43
N SER A 53 -13.58 -7.52 -23.78
CA SER A 53 -12.20 -7.99 -23.57
C SER A 53 -12.20 -9.09 -22.51
N THR A 54 -11.59 -10.24 -22.83
CA THR A 54 -11.36 -11.33 -21.87
C THR A 54 -10.63 -10.83 -20.64
N TRP A 55 -9.69 -9.92 -20.83
CA TRP A 55 -8.98 -9.25 -19.74
C TRP A 55 -9.90 -8.43 -18.82
N ASP A 56 -10.86 -7.66 -19.38
CA ASP A 56 -11.80 -6.90 -18.58
C ASP A 56 -12.72 -7.86 -17.78
N VAL A 57 -13.18 -8.93 -18.41
CA VAL A 57 -14.03 -9.95 -17.76
C VAL A 57 -13.28 -10.63 -16.62
N SER A 58 -12.08 -11.12 -16.86
CA SER A 58 -11.24 -11.75 -15.85
C SER A 58 -10.89 -10.78 -14.71
N SER A 59 -10.56 -9.52 -15.04
CA SER A 59 -10.24 -8.50 -14.04
C SER A 59 -11.43 -8.08 -13.20
N ALA A 60 -12.64 -8.05 -13.77
CA ALA A 60 -13.87 -7.68 -13.09
C ALA A 60 -14.47 -8.81 -12.26
N LYS A 61 -13.87 -10.02 -12.29
CA LYS A 61 -14.41 -11.19 -11.59
C LYS A 61 -14.80 -10.88 -10.13
N GLY A 62 -15.97 -11.40 -9.72
CA GLY A 62 -16.51 -11.17 -8.39
C GLY A 62 -17.29 -9.86 -8.22
N LEU A 63 -17.19 -8.90 -9.17
CA LEU A 63 -18.00 -7.69 -9.22
C LEU A 63 -19.18 -7.83 -10.19
N ILE A 64 -19.17 -8.86 -11.03
CA ILE A 64 -20.23 -9.18 -11.96
C ILE A 64 -21.11 -10.30 -11.36
N ASP A 65 -22.41 -10.14 -11.46
CA ASP A 65 -23.38 -11.19 -11.17
C ASP A 65 -23.74 -11.89 -12.48
N TRP A 66 -23.33 -13.16 -12.58
CA TRP A 66 -23.51 -14.01 -13.76
C TRP A 66 -24.79 -14.85 -13.68
N GLY A 67 -25.72 -14.53 -12.78
CA GLY A 67 -26.90 -15.37 -12.47
C GLY A 67 -27.76 -15.76 -13.67
N ASP A 68 -27.83 -14.90 -14.70
CA ASP A 68 -28.37 -15.22 -16.02
C ASP A 68 -27.54 -14.53 -17.08
N TYR A 69 -26.99 -15.29 -18.06
CA TYR A 69 -26.21 -14.73 -19.18
C TYR A 69 -26.98 -13.70 -20.03
N ARG A 70 -28.32 -13.67 -19.92
CA ARG A 70 -29.17 -12.69 -20.60
C ARG A 70 -29.28 -11.37 -19.84
N ASN A 71 -29.13 -11.41 -18.52
CA ASN A 71 -29.30 -10.26 -17.62
C ASN A 71 -28.13 -10.12 -16.67
N ILE A 72 -26.93 -9.99 -17.22
CA ILE A 72 -25.73 -9.76 -16.42
C ILE A 72 -25.82 -8.39 -15.76
N SER A 73 -25.75 -8.39 -14.45
CA SER A 73 -25.74 -7.18 -13.64
C SER A 73 -24.43 -7.03 -12.87
N LEU A 74 -24.14 -5.80 -12.51
CA LEU A 74 -23.05 -5.53 -11.56
C LEU A 74 -23.61 -5.64 -10.16
N LYS A 75 -22.85 -6.25 -9.24
CA LYS A 75 -23.23 -6.33 -7.83
C LYS A 75 -23.41 -4.94 -7.27
N ASP A 76 -24.64 -4.61 -6.90
CA ASP A 76 -25.00 -3.33 -6.30
C ASP A 76 -24.17 -3.07 -5.02
N GLY A 77 -23.74 -1.85 -4.84
CA GLY A 77 -22.99 -1.39 -3.68
C GLY A 77 -21.45 -1.30 -3.85
N ALA A 78 -20.83 -2.17 -4.67
CA ALA A 78 -19.38 -2.10 -4.91
C ALA A 78 -18.98 -0.94 -5.84
N LEU A 79 -19.92 -0.42 -6.62
CA LEU A 79 -19.70 0.56 -7.70
C LEU A 79 -20.29 1.94 -7.41
N GLY A 80 -20.81 2.15 -6.21
CA GLY A 80 -21.29 3.47 -5.77
C GLY A 80 -20.18 4.52 -5.88
N ARG A 81 -20.53 5.72 -6.38
CA ARG A 81 -19.59 6.86 -6.46
C ARG A 81 -18.91 7.15 -5.12
N GLY A 82 -19.62 6.96 -4.00
CA GLY A 82 -19.08 7.11 -2.65
C GLY A 82 -17.94 6.13 -2.36
N THR A 83 -18.11 4.85 -2.70
CA THR A 83 -17.10 3.80 -2.51
C THR A 83 -15.85 4.07 -3.34
N ILE A 84 -16.00 4.48 -4.60
CA ILE A 84 -14.87 4.82 -5.48
C ILE A 84 -14.10 6.03 -4.93
N ASN A 85 -14.81 7.05 -4.47
CA ASN A 85 -14.18 8.24 -3.90
C ASN A 85 -13.47 7.90 -2.57
N ALA A 86 -14.05 7.06 -1.72
CA ALA A 86 -13.40 6.57 -0.52
C ALA A 86 -12.07 5.84 -0.85
N PHE A 87 -12.07 4.92 -1.81
CA PHE A 87 -10.82 4.24 -2.22
C PHE A 87 -9.77 5.21 -2.77
N ARG A 88 -10.18 6.23 -3.54
CA ARG A 88 -9.26 7.26 -4.03
C ARG A 88 -8.67 8.09 -2.89
N SER A 89 -9.49 8.47 -1.90
CA SER A 89 -9.03 9.22 -0.73
C SER A 89 -8.05 8.38 0.11
N PHE A 90 -8.36 7.10 0.36
CA PHE A 90 -7.44 6.22 1.06
C PHE A 90 -6.13 6.01 0.30
N LEU A 91 -6.18 5.87 -1.02
CA LEU A 91 -5.00 5.77 -1.86
C LEU A 91 -4.13 7.04 -1.75
N ALA A 92 -4.74 8.22 -1.78
CA ALA A 92 -4.03 9.48 -1.58
C ALA A 92 -3.36 9.55 -0.21
N ILE A 93 -4.04 9.12 0.86
CA ILE A 93 -3.48 9.03 2.21
C ILE A 93 -2.27 8.08 2.24
N CYS A 94 -2.36 6.90 1.61
CA CYS A 94 -1.24 5.96 1.53
C CYS A 94 -0.04 6.57 0.81
N ILE A 95 -0.27 7.27 -0.31
CA ILE A 95 0.81 7.92 -1.08
C ILE A 95 1.46 9.04 -0.26
N LEU A 96 0.66 9.89 0.39
CA LEU A 96 1.17 10.95 1.27
C LEU A 96 1.95 10.37 2.46
N GLY A 97 1.46 9.28 3.04
CA GLY A 97 2.16 8.55 4.08
C GLY A 97 3.53 8.03 3.61
N MET A 98 3.60 7.42 2.42
CA MET A 98 4.87 6.96 1.84
C MET A 98 5.84 8.13 1.60
N LEU A 99 5.36 9.24 1.04
CA LEU A 99 6.20 10.42 0.83
C LEU A 99 6.73 11.00 2.15
N GLY A 100 5.88 11.08 3.18
CA GLY A 100 6.28 11.49 4.52
C GLY A 100 7.35 10.58 5.12
N MET A 101 7.17 9.25 5.03
CA MET A 101 8.16 8.29 5.54
C MET A 101 9.49 8.36 4.77
N LEU A 102 9.46 8.56 3.45
CA LEU A 102 10.65 8.78 2.64
C LEU A 102 11.39 10.06 3.05
N ALA A 103 10.66 11.14 3.31
CA ALA A 103 11.25 12.40 3.78
C ALA A 103 11.94 12.23 5.15
N ILE A 104 11.28 11.52 6.08
CA ILE A 104 11.87 11.22 7.40
C ILE A 104 13.10 10.31 7.26
N MET A 105 13.01 9.27 6.42
CA MET A 105 14.11 8.32 6.20
C MET A 105 15.34 8.96 5.56
N SER A 106 15.14 9.97 4.69
CA SER A 106 16.22 10.76 4.07
C SER A 106 16.80 11.83 4.99
N SER A 107 16.14 12.10 6.12
CA SER A 107 16.61 13.06 7.10
C SER A 107 17.91 12.60 7.77
N ALA A 108 18.81 13.54 7.99
CA ALA A 108 20.01 13.33 8.80
C ALA A 108 19.78 13.62 10.30
N TYR A 109 18.54 13.92 10.68
CA TYR A 109 18.16 14.34 12.02
C TYR A 109 17.34 13.27 12.73
N VAL A 110 17.64 13.07 14.01
CA VAL A 110 16.82 12.32 14.96
C VAL A 110 15.96 13.30 15.75
N MET A 111 14.65 13.07 15.78
CA MET A 111 13.73 13.85 16.60
C MET A 111 13.74 13.29 18.02
N VAL A 112 14.02 14.14 19.00
CA VAL A 112 13.97 13.79 20.42
C VAL A 112 13.19 14.83 21.21
N SER A 113 12.53 14.38 22.29
CA SER A 113 11.87 15.24 23.27
C SER A 113 12.48 14.99 24.66
N PHE A 114 12.34 15.97 25.54
CA PHE A 114 12.75 15.81 26.94
C PHE A 114 11.77 14.92 27.69
N LYS A 115 12.25 13.78 28.20
CA LYS A 115 11.44 12.73 28.81
C LYS A 115 10.57 13.22 30.00
N HIS A 116 11.06 14.19 30.75
CA HIS A 116 10.42 14.69 31.99
C HIS A 116 9.76 16.05 31.81
N ASP A 117 9.68 16.56 30.59
CA ASP A 117 9.14 17.88 30.29
C ASP A 117 8.28 17.81 29.04
N PRO A 118 6.97 17.48 29.20
CA PRO A 118 6.06 17.29 28.06
C PRO A 118 5.82 18.58 27.25
N ASP A 119 6.05 19.74 27.86
CA ASP A 119 5.88 21.04 27.21
C ASP A 119 7.15 21.53 26.50
N ALA A 120 8.22 20.73 26.58
CA ALA A 120 9.46 21.07 25.87
C ALA A 120 9.31 20.88 24.35
N PRO A 121 9.88 21.79 23.55
CA PRO A 121 9.88 21.65 22.12
C PRO A 121 10.70 20.42 21.69
N TRP A 122 10.32 19.88 20.53
CA TRP A 122 11.12 18.84 19.87
C TRP A 122 12.45 19.42 19.40
N ILE A 123 13.54 18.71 19.69
CA ILE A 123 14.87 19.02 19.18
C ILE A 123 15.30 18.00 18.14
N TYR A 124 16.15 18.44 17.22
CA TYR A 124 16.58 17.66 16.07
C TYR A 124 18.10 17.45 16.15
N LEU A 125 18.50 16.24 16.49
CA LEU A 125 19.90 15.86 16.68
C LEU A 125 20.49 15.40 15.35
N ALA A 126 21.59 16.01 14.93
CA ALA A 126 22.45 15.56 13.85
C ALA A 126 23.78 15.08 14.42
N LYS A 127 24.65 14.53 13.59
CA LYS A 127 25.92 13.94 14.04
C LYS A 127 26.86 14.95 14.74
N ASP A 128 26.81 16.19 14.36
CA ASP A 128 27.75 17.26 14.74
C ASP A 128 27.09 18.57 15.23
N HIS A 129 25.77 18.62 15.19
CA HIS A 129 25.00 19.79 15.61
C HIS A 129 23.58 19.42 16.04
N VAL A 130 22.92 20.36 16.69
CA VAL A 130 21.52 20.26 17.13
C VAL A 130 20.73 21.42 16.55
N LYS A 131 19.55 21.15 16.01
CA LYS A 131 18.55 22.18 15.66
C LYS A 131 17.46 22.22 16.72
N LEU A 132 17.15 23.40 17.17
CA LEU A 132 16.10 23.65 18.17
C LEU A 132 14.71 23.77 17.54
N SER A 133 14.64 23.93 16.22
CA SER A 133 13.39 24.00 15.46
C SER A 133 13.56 23.32 14.10
N MET A 134 12.50 22.68 13.61
CA MET A 134 12.51 22.01 12.30
C MET A 134 12.73 23.00 11.14
N LEU A 135 12.09 24.18 11.23
CA LEU A 135 12.13 25.23 10.21
C LEU A 135 13.17 26.30 10.49
N GLY A 136 13.75 26.31 11.69
CA GLY A 136 14.79 27.27 12.08
C GLY A 136 16.10 27.02 11.36
N ALA A 137 16.75 28.10 10.93
CA ALA A 137 18.08 28.03 10.35
C ALA A 137 19.18 27.87 11.43
N GLU A 138 18.83 28.10 12.69
CA GLU A 138 19.77 28.10 13.81
C GLU A 138 20.20 26.68 14.16
N GLN A 139 21.51 26.47 14.11
CA GLN A 139 22.15 25.20 14.45
C GLN A 139 23.13 25.45 15.59
N MET A 140 22.98 24.72 16.69
CA MET A 140 23.89 24.74 17.82
C MET A 140 24.98 23.69 17.61
N VAL A 141 26.23 24.11 17.64
CA VAL A 141 27.40 23.21 17.54
C VAL A 141 28.13 23.13 18.87
N LEU A 142 29.02 22.16 19.00
CA LEU A 142 29.81 21.95 20.24
C LEU A 142 30.55 23.21 20.68
N ASN A 143 31.01 24.03 19.76
CA ASN A 143 31.74 25.28 20.08
C ASN A 143 30.83 26.32 20.76
N ASP A 144 29.53 26.35 20.45
CA ASP A 144 28.59 27.27 21.08
C ASP A 144 28.41 26.93 22.57
N CYS A 145 28.44 25.64 22.92
CA CYS A 145 28.38 25.18 24.30
C CYS A 145 29.58 25.60 25.17
N ARG A 146 30.70 25.99 24.53
CA ARG A 146 31.90 26.45 25.23
C ARG A 146 31.95 27.96 25.42
N ASN A 147 31.09 28.71 24.73
CA ASN A 147 31.04 30.16 24.77
C ASN A 147 29.69 30.65 25.31
N PRO A 148 29.63 31.25 26.52
CA PRO A 148 28.39 31.73 27.13
C PRO A 148 27.64 32.77 26.27
N GLU A 149 28.39 33.62 25.53
CA GLU A 149 27.77 34.63 24.68
C GLU A 149 27.06 34.00 23.46
N SER A 150 27.61 32.91 22.91
CA SER A 150 27.01 32.15 21.83
C SER A 150 25.78 31.42 22.33
N LEU A 151 25.81 30.86 23.55
CA LEU A 151 24.72 30.13 24.16
C LEU A 151 23.47 31.00 24.39
N ASN A 152 23.68 32.26 24.80
CA ASN A 152 22.61 33.22 25.01
C ASN A 152 21.76 33.51 23.76
N LYS A 153 22.31 33.33 22.56
CA LYS A 153 21.54 33.47 21.30
C LYS A 153 20.44 32.44 21.14
N PHE A 154 20.65 31.27 21.72
CA PHE A 154 19.69 30.15 21.66
C PHE A 154 18.69 30.15 22.82
N SER A 155 18.90 31.05 23.81
CA SER A 155 17.98 31.17 24.96
C SER A 155 16.68 31.82 24.53
N SER A 156 15.57 31.17 24.80
CA SER A 156 14.22 31.63 24.54
C SER A 156 13.26 31.12 25.62
N ASN A 157 12.01 31.60 25.63
CA ASN A 157 10.99 31.12 26.56
C ASN A 157 10.77 29.61 26.43
N ASP A 158 10.87 29.06 25.20
CA ASP A 158 10.71 27.64 24.95
C ASP A 158 11.99 26.84 25.23
N MET A 159 13.16 27.50 25.27
CA MET A 159 14.46 26.90 25.52
C MET A 159 15.21 27.65 26.60
N PRO A 160 14.82 27.56 27.86
CA PRO A 160 15.51 28.21 28.97
C PRO A 160 16.90 27.62 29.18
N GLU A 161 17.75 28.34 29.87
CA GLU A 161 19.17 28.01 30.13
C GLU A 161 19.36 26.57 30.63
N LYS A 162 18.51 26.11 31.53
CA LYS A 162 18.54 24.72 32.05
C LYS A 162 18.37 23.64 30.98
N ARG A 163 17.55 23.91 29.95
CA ARG A 163 17.37 22.98 28.82
C ARG A 163 18.58 23.03 27.90
N LEU A 164 19.16 24.22 27.69
CA LEU A 164 20.40 24.41 26.90
C LEU A 164 21.56 23.65 27.56
N ASP A 165 21.69 23.73 28.88
CA ASP A 165 22.73 23.00 29.63
C ASP A 165 22.63 21.49 29.42
N VAL A 166 21.41 20.92 29.40
CA VAL A 166 21.18 19.50 29.11
C VAL A 166 21.60 19.17 27.66
N VAL A 167 21.24 19.99 26.68
CA VAL A 167 21.64 19.81 25.28
C VAL A 167 23.16 19.88 25.15
N CYS A 168 23.78 20.86 25.80
CA CYS A 168 25.24 21.01 25.78
C CYS A 168 25.97 19.84 26.46
N SER A 169 25.47 19.40 27.61
CA SER A 169 26.06 18.23 28.29
C SER A 169 26.03 16.99 27.38
N PHE A 170 24.95 16.85 26.63
CA PHE A 170 24.76 15.75 25.68
C PHE A 170 25.68 15.88 24.45
N LEU A 171 25.86 17.11 23.90
CA LEU A 171 26.79 17.37 22.78
C LEU A 171 28.26 17.12 23.13
N ILE A 172 28.65 17.39 24.41
CA ILE A 172 30.02 17.21 24.91
C ILE A 172 30.31 15.71 25.12
N ASP A 173 29.30 14.87 25.32
CA ASP A 173 29.47 13.46 25.56
C ASP A 173 30.10 12.78 24.34
N GLN A 174 31.17 12.04 24.55
CA GLN A 174 31.85 11.28 23.49
C GLN A 174 30.96 10.22 22.85
N THR A 175 29.92 9.78 23.52
CA THR A 175 28.95 8.79 23.02
C THR A 175 27.86 9.40 22.11
N TYR A 176 27.76 10.73 22.07
CA TYR A 176 26.73 11.45 21.32
C TYR A 176 26.61 11.00 19.86
N ALA A 177 27.71 11.03 19.11
CA ALA A 177 27.71 10.70 17.70
C ALA A 177 27.24 9.24 17.45
N ARG A 178 27.62 8.32 18.34
CA ARG A 178 27.21 6.92 18.30
C ARG A 178 25.72 6.78 18.60
N TYR A 179 25.22 7.46 19.62
CA TYR A 179 23.81 7.49 19.97
C TYR A 179 22.95 8.00 18.79
N VAL A 180 23.34 9.10 18.16
CA VAL A 180 22.63 9.64 16.99
C VAL A 180 22.60 8.63 15.84
N GLN A 181 23.72 7.94 15.56
CA GLN A 181 23.76 6.91 14.51
C GLN A 181 22.86 5.73 14.81
N GLU A 182 22.85 5.23 16.04
CA GLU A 182 21.98 4.12 16.46
C GLU A 182 20.51 4.53 16.33
N LYS A 183 20.14 5.73 16.79
CA LYS A 183 18.76 6.21 16.68
C LYS A 183 18.32 6.52 15.24
N LEU A 184 19.20 6.99 14.39
CA LEU A 184 18.93 7.11 12.95
C LEU A 184 18.68 5.75 12.30
N ALA A 185 19.45 4.73 12.68
CA ALA A 185 19.22 3.38 12.18
C ALA A 185 17.86 2.81 12.62
N GLU A 186 17.50 2.96 13.89
CA GLU A 186 16.18 2.58 14.41
C GLU A 186 15.04 3.32 13.68
N GLN A 187 15.17 4.64 13.51
CA GLN A 187 14.21 5.47 12.78
C GLN A 187 14.04 4.98 11.33
N ARG A 188 15.13 4.68 10.63
CA ARG A 188 15.08 4.17 9.25
C ARG A 188 14.42 2.81 9.15
N ILE A 189 14.69 1.89 10.09
CA ILE A 189 14.04 0.58 10.15
C ILE A 189 12.53 0.77 10.35
N LEU A 190 12.13 1.62 11.29
CA LEU A 190 10.72 1.91 11.54
C LEU A 190 10.03 2.50 10.31
N CYS A 191 10.65 3.49 9.66
CA CYS A 191 10.14 4.08 8.43
C CYS A 191 10.02 3.05 7.30
N ALA A 192 11.00 2.15 7.16
CA ALA A 192 10.95 1.08 6.16
C ALA A 192 9.75 0.14 6.40
N MET A 193 9.47 -0.22 7.66
CA MET A 193 8.29 -1.02 8.01
C MET A 193 6.98 -0.31 7.62
N PHE A 194 6.85 0.98 7.91
CA PHE A 194 5.68 1.76 7.51
C PHE A 194 5.57 1.91 5.99
N LEU A 195 6.68 2.09 5.28
CA LEU A 195 6.69 2.12 3.81
C LEU A 195 6.16 0.83 3.21
N LEU A 196 6.56 -0.33 3.75
CA LEU A 196 6.02 -1.63 3.31
C LEU A 196 4.51 -1.72 3.58
N TRP A 197 4.05 -1.27 4.74
CA TRP A 197 2.64 -1.31 5.10
C TRP A 197 1.78 -0.38 4.22
N PHE A 198 2.18 0.87 4.05
CA PHE A 198 1.50 1.81 3.14
C PHE A 198 1.56 1.35 1.68
N GLY A 199 2.69 0.76 1.26
CA GLY A 199 2.88 0.20 -0.07
C GLY A 199 1.91 -0.96 -0.34
N ALA A 200 1.79 -1.89 0.59
CA ALA A 200 0.84 -3.00 0.50
C ALA A 200 -0.62 -2.50 0.47
N GLY A 201 -0.95 -1.49 1.29
CA GLY A 201 -2.25 -0.82 1.28
C GLY A 201 -2.55 -0.15 -0.06
N ALA A 202 -1.63 0.63 -0.58
CA ALA A 202 -1.75 1.31 -1.87
C ALA A 202 -1.92 0.30 -3.02
N TYR A 203 -1.12 -0.77 -3.05
CA TYR A 203 -1.24 -1.84 -4.04
C TYR A 203 -2.61 -2.50 -4.01
N SER A 204 -3.11 -2.86 -2.82
CA SER A 204 -4.43 -3.47 -2.64
C SER A 204 -5.56 -2.55 -3.15
N LEU A 205 -5.47 -1.24 -2.85
CA LEU A 205 -6.45 -0.25 -3.29
C LEU A 205 -6.40 -0.03 -4.81
N LEU A 206 -5.20 0.07 -5.38
CA LEU A 206 -5.01 0.18 -6.83
C LEU A 206 -5.60 -1.02 -7.57
N TRP A 207 -5.34 -2.23 -7.05
CA TRP A 207 -5.90 -3.47 -7.60
C TRP A 207 -7.43 -3.47 -7.58
N ARG A 208 -8.04 -3.04 -6.46
CA ARG A 208 -9.50 -2.91 -6.35
C ARG A 208 -10.05 -1.87 -7.32
N LEU A 209 -9.43 -0.69 -7.41
CA LEU A 209 -9.85 0.36 -8.35
C LEU A 209 -9.73 -0.10 -9.81
N PHE A 210 -8.70 -0.86 -10.13
CA PHE A 210 -8.51 -1.44 -11.45
C PHE A 210 -9.65 -2.41 -11.81
N ARG A 211 -10.03 -3.30 -10.89
CA ARG A 211 -11.15 -4.22 -11.05
C ARG A 211 -12.49 -3.49 -11.22
N ILE A 212 -12.73 -2.44 -10.44
CA ILE A 212 -13.93 -1.60 -10.58
C ILE A 212 -13.97 -0.94 -11.95
N ARG A 213 -12.86 -0.41 -12.44
CA ARG A 213 -12.78 0.18 -13.79
C ARG A 213 -13.08 -0.84 -14.89
N ALA A 214 -12.58 -2.05 -14.76
CA ALA A 214 -12.88 -3.13 -15.70
C ALA A 214 -14.39 -3.45 -15.72
N ALA A 215 -15.01 -3.59 -14.56
CA ALA A 215 -16.45 -3.81 -14.42
C ALA A 215 -17.29 -2.68 -15.03
N LEU A 216 -16.90 -1.42 -14.81
CA LEU A 216 -17.60 -0.26 -15.41
C LEU A 216 -17.47 -0.24 -16.94
N ARG A 217 -16.31 -0.64 -17.50
CA ARG A 217 -16.16 -0.75 -18.97
C ARG A 217 -17.10 -1.79 -19.56
N ILE A 218 -17.24 -2.92 -18.89
CA ILE A 218 -18.17 -3.98 -19.29
C ILE A 218 -19.61 -3.44 -19.30
N GLN A 219 -20.02 -2.79 -18.21
CA GLN A 219 -21.35 -2.19 -18.10
C GLN A 219 -21.63 -1.19 -19.22
N GLN A 220 -20.67 -0.30 -19.53
CA GLN A 220 -20.83 0.68 -20.61
C GLN A 220 -21.00 0.02 -21.99
N ARG A 221 -20.30 -1.09 -22.24
CA ARG A 221 -20.43 -1.84 -23.49
C ARG A 221 -21.77 -2.55 -23.59
N LEU A 222 -22.24 -3.13 -22.49
CA LEU A 222 -23.56 -3.78 -22.44
C LEU A 222 -24.72 -2.81 -22.63
N GLN A 223 -24.57 -1.54 -22.21
CA GLN A 223 -25.60 -0.52 -22.42
C GLN A 223 -25.64 0.02 -23.85
N ARG A 224 -24.60 -0.20 -24.66
CA ARG A 224 -24.48 0.27 -26.04
C ARG A 224 -24.85 -0.80 -27.07
N ALA A 225 -24.90 -2.06 -26.66
CA ALA A 225 -25.28 -3.21 -27.50
C ALA A 225 -26.79 -3.44 -27.45
#